data_01d973523cd416a8e5d60896d11545d5
#
_entry.id   01d973523cd416a8e5d60896d11545d5
#
_cell.length_a   1.000
_cell.length_b   1.000
_cell.length_c   1.000
_cell.angle_alpha   90.00
_cell.angle_beta   90.00
_cell.angle_gamma   90.00
#
_symmetry.space_group_name_H-M   'P 1'
#
loop_
_entity.id
_entity.type
_entity.pdbx_description
1 polymer ?
#
loop_
_entity_poly.entity_id
_entity_poly.type
_entity_poly.pdbx_seq_one_letter_code
_entity_poly.pdbx_strand_id
1 'polypeptide(L)'
;MSKYAETNKLKKGTRIVLRNGWEAIIEDNKRGAIRMATVFGTYTETGSIYAHDIAGYKEGEFWVKLPYIGENFLKLLMKEAA
;
A
#
# COMPACT_ATOMS: atom_id res chain seq x y z
N MET A 1 18.83 -3.28 -8.34
CA MET A 1 17.45 -3.65 -8.00
C MET A 1 16.60 -2.40 -7.83
N SER A 2 15.33 -2.52 -8.19
CA SER A 2 14.39 -1.42 -8.02
C SER A 2 14.14 -1.16 -6.53
N LYS A 3 14.03 0.11 -6.16
CA LYS A 3 13.64 0.48 -4.79
C LYS A 3 12.21 0.02 -4.44
N TYR A 4 11.45 -0.41 -5.44
CA TYR A 4 10.09 -0.91 -5.24
C TYR A 4 10.03 -2.44 -5.18
N ALA A 5 11.18 -3.11 -5.09
CA ALA A 5 11.23 -4.57 -5.05
C ALA A 5 10.44 -5.16 -3.89
N GLU A 6 10.35 -4.44 -2.78
CA GLU A 6 9.57 -4.92 -1.63
C GLU A 6 8.09 -5.09 -1.96
N THR A 7 7.55 -4.30 -2.90
CA THR A 7 6.15 -4.42 -3.28
C THR A 7 5.88 -5.70 -4.06
N ASN A 8 6.90 -6.31 -4.66
CA ASN A 8 6.75 -7.57 -5.40
C ASN A 8 6.42 -8.74 -4.48
N LYS A 9 6.62 -8.59 -3.18
CA LYS A 9 6.34 -9.63 -2.20
C LYS A 9 4.91 -9.59 -1.70
N LEU A 10 4.16 -8.55 -2.05
CA LEU A 10 2.79 -8.38 -1.60
C LEU A 10 1.86 -9.29 -2.40
N LYS A 11 1.21 -10.20 -1.72
CA LYS A 11 0.35 -11.20 -2.35
C LYS A 11 -1.07 -10.66 -2.50
N LYS A 12 -1.83 -11.31 -3.40
CA LYS A 12 -3.26 -11.04 -3.51
C LYS A 12 -3.91 -11.16 -2.12
N GLY A 13 -4.77 -10.19 -1.81
CA GLY A 13 -5.44 -10.14 -0.52
C GLY A 13 -4.70 -9.36 0.55
N THR A 14 -3.45 -8.96 0.29
CA THR A 14 -2.70 -8.16 1.25
C THR A 14 -3.32 -6.78 1.39
N ARG A 15 -3.59 -6.37 2.62
CA ARG A 15 -4.08 -5.04 2.90
C ARG A 15 -2.93 -4.04 2.86
N ILE A 16 -3.13 -2.94 2.15
CA ILE A 16 -2.10 -1.90 1.98
C ILE A 16 -2.69 -0.54 2.31
N VAL A 17 -1.81 0.43 2.53
CA VAL A 17 -2.18 1.83 2.68
C VAL A 17 -1.41 2.64 1.65
N LEU A 18 -2.09 3.58 1.01
CA LEU A 18 -1.51 4.44 -0.02
C LEU A 18 -0.98 5.73 0.59
N ARG A 19 -0.18 6.48 -0.19
CA ARG A 19 0.41 7.73 0.29
C ARG A 19 -0.62 8.76 0.72
N ASN A 20 -1.81 8.72 0.14
CA ASN A 20 -2.89 9.63 0.51
C ASN A 20 -3.68 9.17 1.74
N GLY A 21 -3.29 8.04 2.33
CA GLY A 21 -3.96 7.49 3.51
C GLY A 21 -5.07 6.51 3.20
N TRP A 22 -5.46 6.36 1.95
CA TRP A 22 -6.50 5.40 1.60
C TRP A 22 -6.00 3.97 1.72
N GLU A 23 -6.86 3.07 2.18
CA GLU A 23 -6.54 1.65 2.23
C GLU A 23 -6.95 0.97 0.95
N ALA A 24 -6.29 -0.16 0.67
CA ALA A 24 -6.59 -0.95 -0.50
C ALA A 24 -6.23 -2.41 -0.23
N ILE A 25 -6.69 -3.29 -1.12
CA ILE A 25 -6.34 -4.71 -1.06
C ILE A 25 -5.74 -5.09 -2.40
N ILE A 26 -4.58 -5.73 -2.37
CA ILE A 26 -3.91 -6.20 -3.59
C ILE A 26 -4.75 -7.27 -4.25
N GLU A 27 -5.07 -7.06 -5.53
CA GLU A 27 -5.80 -8.05 -6.35
C GLU A 27 -4.85 -8.87 -7.20
N ASP A 28 -3.78 -8.24 -7.68
CA ASP A 28 -2.78 -8.90 -8.51
C ASP A 28 -1.46 -8.16 -8.36
N ASN A 29 -0.43 -8.90 -8.02
CA ASN A 29 0.91 -8.33 -7.85
C ASN A 29 1.70 -8.48 -9.14
N LYS A 30 1.33 -7.71 -10.14
CA LYS A 30 2.00 -7.72 -11.43
C LYS A 30 3.40 -7.12 -11.36
N ARG A 31 4.17 -7.34 -12.40
CA ARG A 31 5.53 -6.85 -12.48
C ARG A 31 5.59 -5.36 -12.79
N GLY A 32 6.71 -4.76 -12.45
CA GLY A 32 7.00 -3.39 -12.79
C GLY A 32 6.44 -2.42 -11.77
N ALA A 33 6.04 -1.26 -12.25
CA ALA A 33 5.64 -0.15 -11.39
C ALA A 33 4.13 -0.11 -11.10
N ILE A 34 3.36 -1.07 -11.58
CA ILE A 34 1.90 -1.06 -11.49
C ILE A 34 1.40 -2.29 -10.74
N ARG A 35 0.39 -2.09 -9.91
CA ARG A 35 -0.31 -3.16 -9.20
C ARG A 35 -1.81 -3.00 -9.40
N MET A 36 -2.54 -4.12 -9.42
CA MET A 36 -3.99 -4.08 -9.40
C MET A 36 -4.46 -4.16 -7.94
N ALA A 37 -5.36 -3.28 -7.58
CA ALA A 37 -5.86 -3.23 -6.21
C ALA A 37 -7.30 -2.75 -6.17
N THR A 38 -8.03 -3.18 -5.13
CA THR A 38 -9.32 -2.60 -4.79
C THR A 38 -9.08 -1.51 -3.76
N VAL A 39 -9.36 -0.27 -4.13
CA VAL A 39 -9.05 0.91 -3.30
C VAL A 39 -10.32 1.38 -2.60
N PHE A 40 -10.22 1.58 -1.30
CA PHE A 40 -11.32 2.06 -0.46
C PHE A 40 -11.14 3.55 -0.20
N GLY A 41 -11.47 4.36 -1.20
CA GLY A 41 -11.43 5.82 -1.10
C GLY A 41 -12.83 6.39 -0.94
N THR A 42 -13.10 7.48 -1.64
CA THR A 42 -14.45 8.04 -1.68
C THR A 42 -15.45 7.01 -2.21
N TYR A 43 -15.02 6.24 -3.19
CA TYR A 43 -15.75 5.08 -3.71
C TYR A 43 -14.83 3.87 -3.64
N THR A 44 -15.42 2.68 -3.59
CA THR A 44 -14.64 1.45 -3.68
C THR A 44 -14.47 1.10 -5.15
N GLU A 45 -13.24 1.11 -5.62
CA GLU A 45 -12.92 0.87 -7.02
C GLU A 45 -11.75 -0.09 -7.17
N THR A 46 -11.84 -0.97 -8.16
CA THR A 46 -10.74 -1.86 -8.51
C THR A 46 -10.06 -1.31 -9.76
N GLY A 47 -8.76 -1.14 -9.69
CA GLY A 47 -8.01 -0.58 -10.80
C GLY A 47 -6.50 -0.65 -10.57
N SER A 48 -5.79 0.03 -11.45
CA SER A 48 -4.32 0.06 -11.38
C SER A 48 -3.86 1.15 -10.43
N ILE A 49 -2.86 0.82 -9.63
CA ILE A 49 -2.17 1.81 -8.78
C ILE A 49 -0.68 1.70 -9.06
N TYR A 50 0.06 2.77 -8.76
CA TYR A 50 1.50 2.75 -8.88
C TYR A 50 2.13 2.15 -7.63
N ALA A 51 3.15 1.33 -7.83
CA ALA A 51 3.85 0.69 -6.71
C ALA A 51 4.40 1.73 -5.74
N HIS A 52 4.92 2.86 -6.24
CA HIS A 52 5.49 3.90 -5.37
C HIS A 52 4.43 4.61 -4.52
N ASP A 53 3.16 4.44 -4.83
CA ASP A 53 2.07 5.01 -4.01
C ASP A 53 1.69 4.10 -2.84
N ILE A 54 2.22 2.88 -2.80
CA ILE A 54 2.00 1.98 -1.68
C ILE A 54 2.93 2.42 -0.55
N ALA A 55 2.36 2.91 0.54
CA ALA A 55 3.15 3.42 1.66
C ALA A 55 3.47 2.33 2.68
N GLY A 56 2.57 1.38 2.85
CA GLY A 56 2.76 0.30 3.79
C GLY A 56 1.80 -0.85 3.54
N TYR A 57 2.02 -1.93 4.27
CA TYR A 57 1.16 -3.10 4.18
C TYR A 57 0.91 -3.66 5.58
N LYS A 58 -0.18 -4.41 5.70
CA LYS A 58 -0.54 -4.97 6.99
C LYS A 58 0.02 -6.39 7.11
N GLU A 59 0.74 -6.63 8.20
CA GLU A 59 1.27 -7.92 8.53
C GLU A 59 0.71 -8.33 9.90
N GLY A 60 -0.24 -9.25 9.88
CA GLY A 60 -1.00 -9.56 11.08
C GLY A 60 -1.78 -8.33 11.53
N GLU A 61 -1.51 -7.84 12.73
CA GLU A 61 -2.18 -6.65 13.28
C GLU A 61 -1.35 -5.38 13.14
N PHE A 62 -0.17 -5.47 12.51
CA PHE A 62 0.76 -4.35 12.43
C PHE A 62 0.89 -3.84 11.02
N TRP A 63 1.03 -2.51 10.90
CA TRP A 63 1.37 -1.87 9.64
C TRP A 63 2.89 -1.82 9.51
N VAL A 64 3.39 -2.22 8.34
CA VAL A 64 4.81 -2.20 8.03
C VAL A 64 5.03 -1.15 6.94
N LYS A 65 5.88 -0.17 7.25
CA LYS A 65 6.23 0.89 6.32
C LYS A 65 7.17 0.35 5.25
N LEU A 66 6.97 0.76 4.00
CA LEU A 66 7.91 0.44 2.94
C LEU A 66 9.15 1.33 3.02
N PRO A 67 10.32 0.82 2.55
CA PRO A 67 11.60 1.50 2.77
C PRO A 67 11.69 2.92 2.19
N TYR A 68 10.96 3.18 1.11
CA TYR A 68 11.02 4.48 0.43
C TYR A 68 10.07 5.51 1.02
N ILE A 69 9.33 5.16 2.07
CA ILE A 69 8.37 6.07 2.73
C ILE A 69 9.02 6.68 3.96
N GLY A 70 8.82 7.98 4.15
CA GLY A 70 9.32 8.68 5.33
C GLY A 70 8.65 8.18 6.61
N GLU A 71 9.38 8.25 7.71
CA GLU A 71 8.91 7.73 8.99
C GLU A 71 7.68 8.45 9.54
N ASN A 72 7.53 9.72 9.19
CA ASN A 72 6.41 10.51 9.69
C ASN A 72 5.05 10.07 9.13
N PHE A 73 5.07 9.35 8.02
CA PHE A 73 3.83 8.92 7.38
C PHE A 73 2.99 8.03 8.30
N LEU A 74 3.59 7.02 8.90
CA LEU A 74 2.84 6.11 9.78
C LEU A 74 2.34 6.81 11.02
N LYS A 75 3.08 7.80 11.52
CA LYS A 75 2.63 8.59 12.66
C LYS A 75 1.38 9.38 12.32
N LEU A 76 1.34 9.97 11.13
CA LEU A 76 0.17 10.69 10.67
C LEU A 76 -1.04 9.76 10.50
N LEU A 77 -0.81 8.59 9.92
CA LEU A 77 -1.87 7.61 9.72
C LEU A 77 -2.45 7.15 11.05
N MET A 78 -1.59 6.83 12.02
CA MET A 78 -2.02 6.41 13.35
C MET A 78 -2.76 7.51 14.09
N LYS A 79 -2.33 8.74 13.92
CA LYS A 79 -2.97 9.89 14.55
C LYS A 79 -4.39 10.11 14.02
N GLU A 80 -4.58 9.92 12.72
CA GLU A 80 -5.91 10.04 12.11
C GLU A 80 -6.82 8.88 12.47
N ALA A 81 -6.26 7.70 12.68
CA ALA A 81 -7.04 6.52 13.06
C ALA A 81 -7.50 6.56 14.51
N ALA A 82 -6.83 7.36 15.32
CA ALA A 82 -7.22 7.53 16.69
C ALA A 82 -8.35 8.54 16.81
#